data_57ada0d37bd5e714418d725017c17bd7
#
_entry.id   57ada0d37bd5e714418d725017c17bd7
#
_cell.length_a   1.000
_cell.length_b   1.000
_cell.length_c   1.000
_cell.angle_alpha   90.00
_cell.angle_beta   90.00
_cell.angle_gamma   90.00
#
_symmetry.space_group_name_H-M   'P 1'
#
loop_
_entity.id
_entity.type
_entity.pdbx_description
1 polymer ?
#
loop_
_entity_poly.entity_id
_entity_poly.type
_entity_poly.pdbx_seq_one_letter_code
_entity_poly.pdbx_strand_id
1 'polypeptide(L)'
;MSRTPDRTAPFTVLIVDTRSGAAARTGRILSEAGYVVTIASSFEDAKRELDRETPDLLIADVRLGAYNGLHLVVRTRARSPTTAAIVTHGIHDPALEAEARAQKALYLVRPLGPRRLLRMVHRLLEKRMTPAMGIESRRWRRKEIAERFVVKVGESPAHVVDVSYGGLRLEMENTKATPVSRRQAIQLPGLTFYGWPVWIRPGRREGSWWYGIRLDETDPETGEAWRALVDIVS
;
A
#
# COMPACT_ATOMS: atom_id res chain seq x y z
N MET A 1 25.57 8.98 -4.18
CA MET A 1 25.37 7.55 -3.97
C MET A 1 23.91 7.35 -3.55
N SER A 2 23.03 7.05 -4.48
CA SER A 2 21.60 6.78 -4.22
C SER A 2 21.46 5.40 -3.59
N ARG A 3 21.13 5.37 -2.32
CA ARG A 3 20.72 4.16 -1.62
C ARG A 3 19.38 3.70 -2.23
N THR A 4 19.38 2.61 -2.95
CA THR A 4 18.14 1.89 -3.30
C THR A 4 17.50 1.49 -1.97
N PRO A 5 16.27 1.94 -1.63
CA PRO A 5 15.66 1.57 -0.37
C PRO A 5 15.42 0.07 -0.34
N ASP A 6 15.92 -0.59 0.69
CA ASP A 6 15.59 -1.97 1.03
C ASP A 6 14.07 -2.06 1.24
N ARG A 7 13.37 -2.74 0.32
CA ARG A 7 11.89 -2.74 0.21
C ARG A 7 11.19 -3.70 1.18
N THR A 8 11.81 -4.05 2.28
CA THR A 8 11.20 -4.84 3.36
C THR A 8 10.46 -3.99 4.38
N ALA A 9 10.70 -2.67 4.41
CA ALA A 9 10.04 -1.75 5.33
C ALA A 9 8.61 -1.37 4.87
N PRO A 10 7.66 -1.21 5.79
CA PRO A 10 6.32 -0.73 5.49
C PRO A 10 6.36 0.68 4.92
N PHE A 11 5.40 1.02 4.05
CA PHE A 11 5.28 2.37 3.52
C PHE A 11 4.96 3.37 4.62
N THR A 12 5.64 4.51 4.57
CA THR A 12 5.43 5.64 5.49
C THR A 12 4.45 6.65 4.89
N VAL A 13 3.51 7.11 5.70
CA VAL A 13 2.46 8.06 5.30
C VAL A 13 2.46 9.23 6.27
N LEU A 14 2.62 10.44 5.74
CA LEU A 14 2.40 11.67 6.49
C LEU A 14 1.00 12.21 6.18
N ILE A 15 0.17 12.34 7.21
CA ILE A 15 -1.15 12.95 7.13
C ILE A 15 -1.09 14.35 7.73
N VAL A 16 -1.58 15.35 7.00
CA VAL A 16 -1.62 16.74 7.43
C VAL A 16 -3.05 17.25 7.37
N ASP A 17 -3.69 17.43 8.51
CA ASP A 17 -5.05 17.96 8.62
C ASP A 17 -5.21 18.67 9.97
N THR A 18 -5.67 19.92 9.95
CA THR A 18 -5.93 20.72 11.16
C THR A 18 -7.08 20.20 12.00
N ARG A 19 -7.92 19.32 11.43
CA ARG A 19 -9.04 18.68 12.12
C ARG A 19 -8.60 17.34 12.70
N SER A 20 -8.26 17.34 13.99
CA SER A 20 -7.71 16.18 14.71
C SER A 20 -8.54 14.91 14.54
N GLY A 21 -9.86 14.99 14.59
CA GLY A 21 -10.74 13.83 14.41
C GLY A 21 -10.71 13.24 13.00
N ALA A 22 -10.54 14.05 11.96
CA ALA A 22 -10.41 13.58 10.58
C ALA A 22 -9.04 12.94 10.34
N ALA A 23 -7.98 13.58 10.81
CA ALA A 23 -6.62 13.06 10.78
C ALA A 23 -6.52 11.70 11.50
N ALA A 24 -7.02 11.62 12.73
CA ALA A 24 -7.00 10.39 13.54
C ALA A 24 -7.77 9.25 12.87
N ARG A 25 -8.95 9.52 12.29
CA ARG A 25 -9.74 8.51 11.57
C ARG A 25 -8.99 7.99 10.35
N THR A 26 -8.43 8.89 9.54
CA THR A 26 -7.63 8.52 8.36
C THR A 26 -6.40 7.73 8.78
N GLY A 27 -5.70 8.18 9.82
CA GLY A 27 -4.52 7.51 10.38
C GLY A 27 -4.82 6.11 10.85
N ARG A 28 -5.89 5.92 11.61
CA ARG A 28 -6.31 4.59 12.08
C ARG A 28 -6.56 3.63 10.93
N ILE A 29 -7.34 4.04 9.91
CA ILE A 29 -7.62 3.22 8.73
C ILE A 29 -6.34 2.77 8.03
N LEU A 30 -5.36 3.66 7.89
CA LEU A 30 -4.10 3.34 7.24
C LEU A 30 -3.18 2.50 8.13
N SER A 31 -3.12 2.77 9.44
CA SER A 31 -2.33 1.95 10.37
C SER A 31 -2.88 0.53 10.49
N GLU A 32 -4.21 0.36 10.51
CA GLU A 32 -4.86 -0.96 10.47
C GLU A 32 -4.57 -1.71 9.16
N ALA A 33 -4.31 -0.98 8.07
CA ALA A 33 -3.91 -1.54 6.78
C ALA A 33 -2.39 -1.76 6.66
N GLY A 34 -1.60 -1.57 7.74
CA GLY A 34 -0.18 -1.87 7.80
C GLY A 34 0.77 -0.75 7.35
N TYR A 35 0.28 0.47 7.17
CA TYR A 35 1.13 1.64 6.91
C TYR A 35 1.69 2.22 8.20
N VAL A 36 2.92 2.75 8.14
CA VAL A 36 3.48 3.58 9.23
C VAL A 36 2.98 5.00 9.04
N VAL A 37 2.19 5.49 10.00
CA VAL A 37 1.50 6.77 9.87
C VAL A 37 2.02 7.78 10.87
N THR A 38 2.40 8.95 10.36
CA THR A 38 2.68 10.17 11.12
C THR A 38 1.58 11.19 10.85
N ILE A 39 1.10 11.88 11.88
CA ILE A 39 0.06 12.90 11.77
C ILE A 39 0.66 14.24 12.18
N ALA A 40 0.49 15.26 11.33
CA ALA A 40 0.79 16.65 11.60
C ALA A 40 -0.51 17.46 11.64
N SER A 41 -0.65 18.32 12.64
CA SER A 41 -1.86 19.13 12.85
C SER A 41 -1.77 20.53 12.24
N SER A 42 -0.60 20.92 11.75
CA SER A 42 -0.36 22.21 11.15
C SER A 42 0.61 22.12 9.96
N PHE A 43 0.67 23.19 9.18
CA PHE A 43 1.66 23.32 8.11
C PHE A 43 3.10 23.26 8.65
N GLU A 44 3.37 23.92 9.77
CA GLU A 44 4.71 23.98 10.36
C GLU A 44 5.12 22.63 10.97
N ASP A 45 4.18 21.89 11.58
CA ASP A 45 4.45 20.52 12.04
C ASP A 45 4.81 19.62 10.85
N ALA A 46 4.01 19.68 9.79
CA ALA A 46 4.26 18.91 8.58
C ALA A 46 5.63 19.22 7.96
N LYS A 47 6.01 20.50 7.94
CA LYS A 47 7.32 20.94 7.45
C LYS A 47 8.44 20.32 8.27
N ARG A 48 8.33 20.33 9.63
CA ARG A 48 9.32 19.69 10.51
C ARG A 48 9.44 18.18 10.24
N GLU A 49 8.32 17.49 10.10
CA GLU A 49 8.32 16.07 9.79
C GLU A 49 8.94 15.76 8.42
N LEU A 50 8.62 16.56 7.40
CA LEU A 50 9.23 16.45 6.05
C LEU A 50 10.73 16.75 6.06
N ASP A 51 11.19 17.58 6.99
CA ASP A 51 12.63 17.87 7.13
C ASP A 51 13.38 16.73 7.84
N ARG A 52 12.70 15.97 8.70
CA ARG A 52 13.26 14.79 9.41
C ARG A 52 13.29 13.56 8.51
N GLU A 53 12.18 13.27 7.85
CA GLU A 53 12.03 12.06 7.06
C GLU A 53 11.14 12.31 5.84
N THR A 54 11.50 11.68 4.73
CA THR A 54 10.72 11.75 3.50
C THR A 54 9.69 10.62 3.47
N PRO A 55 8.38 10.93 3.52
CA PRO A 55 7.36 9.89 3.49
C PRO A 55 7.21 9.30 2.08
N ASP A 56 6.67 8.08 2.01
CA ASP A 56 6.27 7.47 0.75
C ASP A 56 5.01 8.13 0.17
N LEU A 57 4.10 8.57 1.06
CA LEU A 57 2.87 9.25 0.70
C LEU A 57 2.62 10.44 1.62
N LEU A 58 2.32 11.58 1.02
CA LEU A 58 1.78 12.75 1.70
C LEU A 58 0.26 12.82 1.44
N ILE A 59 -0.54 12.89 2.51
CA ILE A 59 -1.97 13.21 2.44
C ILE A 59 -2.19 14.54 3.14
N ALA A 60 -2.50 15.60 2.41
CA ALA A 60 -2.66 16.93 2.97
C ALA A 60 -4.07 17.51 2.72
N ASP A 61 -4.68 18.11 3.73
CA ASP A 61 -5.84 18.97 3.51
C ASP A 61 -5.43 20.24 2.76
N VAL A 62 -6.27 20.69 1.83
CA VAL A 62 -6.07 21.99 1.18
C VAL A 62 -5.99 23.11 2.21
N ARG A 63 -6.86 23.10 3.22
CA ARG A 63 -6.95 24.15 4.23
C ARG A 63 -6.12 23.82 5.46
N LEU A 64 -4.95 24.43 5.57
CA LEU A 64 -4.03 24.30 6.71
C LEU A 64 -3.84 25.66 7.40
N GLY A 65 -4.93 26.22 7.94
CA GLY A 65 -4.93 27.56 8.51
C GLY A 65 -4.72 28.63 7.44
N ALA A 66 -3.65 29.42 7.58
CA ALA A 66 -3.26 30.45 6.59
C ALA A 66 -2.55 29.83 5.35
N TYR A 67 -2.25 28.57 5.35
CA TYR A 67 -1.50 27.90 4.29
C TYR A 67 -2.38 26.94 3.47
N ASN A 68 -1.94 26.69 2.24
CA ASN A 68 -2.55 25.69 1.36
C ASN A 68 -1.70 24.40 1.37
N GLY A 69 -2.36 23.25 1.55
CA GLY A 69 -1.70 21.94 1.52
C GLY A 69 -0.98 21.63 0.21
N LEU A 70 -1.34 22.28 -0.90
CA LEU A 70 -0.61 22.17 -2.17
C LEU A 70 0.82 22.70 -2.05
N HIS A 71 1.09 23.66 -1.20
CA HIS A 71 2.46 24.15 -0.94
C HIS A 71 3.33 23.04 -0.32
N LEU A 72 2.75 22.17 0.55
CA LEU A 72 3.47 21.00 1.06
C LEU A 72 3.77 20.00 -0.05
N VAL A 73 2.84 19.79 -0.99
CA VAL A 73 3.07 18.93 -2.15
C VAL A 73 4.24 19.43 -2.98
N VAL A 74 4.25 20.72 -3.33
CA VAL A 74 5.34 21.34 -4.08
C VAL A 74 6.67 21.20 -3.35
N ARG A 75 6.71 21.51 -2.05
CA ARG A 75 7.91 21.38 -1.22
C ARG A 75 8.41 19.93 -1.17
N THR A 76 7.51 18.99 -0.95
CA THR A 76 7.86 17.56 -0.88
C THR A 76 8.44 17.07 -2.20
N ARG A 77 7.86 17.48 -3.34
CA ARG A 77 8.37 17.09 -4.66
C ARG A 77 9.71 17.69 -5.01
N ALA A 78 9.99 18.91 -4.57
CA ALA A 78 11.30 19.53 -4.75
C ALA A 78 12.43 18.72 -4.08
N ARG A 79 12.12 18.04 -2.96
CA ARG A 79 13.08 17.21 -2.20
C ARG A 79 13.04 15.74 -2.62
N SER A 80 11.85 15.22 -2.90
CA SER A 80 11.61 13.83 -3.31
C SER A 80 10.55 13.77 -4.40
N PRO A 81 10.94 13.79 -5.67
CA PRO A 81 10.02 13.69 -6.80
C PRO A 81 9.19 12.40 -6.81
N THR A 82 9.67 11.39 -6.08
CA THR A 82 9.04 10.07 -6.02
C THR A 82 7.93 9.98 -4.96
N THR A 83 7.86 10.88 -3.96
CA THR A 83 6.79 10.88 -2.95
C THR A 83 5.43 11.03 -3.62
N ALA A 84 4.53 10.07 -3.38
CA ALA A 84 3.15 10.19 -3.84
C ALA A 84 2.41 11.27 -3.03
N ALA A 85 1.41 11.91 -3.63
CA ALA A 85 0.65 12.95 -2.93
C ALA A 85 -0.85 12.82 -3.18
N ILE A 86 -1.63 12.97 -2.11
CA ILE A 86 -3.07 13.14 -2.11
C ILE A 86 -3.38 14.48 -1.46
N VAL A 87 -4.23 15.27 -2.11
CA VAL A 87 -4.78 16.50 -1.53
C VAL A 87 -6.26 16.28 -1.28
N THR A 88 -6.72 16.59 -0.06
CA THR A 88 -8.12 16.40 0.33
C THR A 88 -8.81 17.74 0.54
N HIS A 89 -10.08 17.84 0.13
CA HIS A 89 -10.90 19.03 0.36
C HIS A 89 -12.33 18.63 0.75
N GLY A 90 -13.07 19.54 1.39
CA GLY A 90 -14.47 19.31 1.81
C GLY A 90 -15.48 19.40 0.68
N ILE A 91 -15.16 20.13 -0.38
CA ILE A 91 -16.01 20.37 -1.55
C ILE A 91 -15.20 20.17 -2.83
N HIS A 92 -15.88 19.90 -3.93
CA HIS A 92 -15.23 19.87 -5.24
C HIS A 92 -14.89 21.29 -5.70
N ASP A 93 -13.63 21.51 -6.04
CA ASP A 93 -13.11 22.75 -6.58
C ASP A 93 -12.25 22.44 -7.82
N PRO A 94 -12.75 22.77 -9.03
CA PRO A 94 -12.05 22.43 -10.28
C PRO A 94 -10.69 23.11 -10.42
N ALA A 95 -10.52 24.32 -9.85
CA ALA A 95 -9.25 25.03 -9.93
C ALA A 95 -8.19 24.34 -9.06
N LEU A 96 -8.55 23.99 -7.81
CA LEU A 96 -7.69 23.24 -6.91
C LEU A 96 -7.39 21.83 -7.44
N GLU A 97 -8.36 21.19 -8.08
CA GLU A 97 -8.14 19.89 -8.73
C GLU A 97 -7.14 20.00 -9.88
N ALA A 98 -7.26 21.04 -10.71
CA ALA A 98 -6.33 21.29 -11.81
C ALA A 98 -4.91 21.57 -11.30
N GLU A 99 -4.80 22.38 -10.23
CA GLU A 99 -3.53 22.68 -9.58
C GLU A 99 -2.89 21.42 -8.98
N ALA A 100 -3.67 20.61 -8.25
CA ALA A 100 -3.20 19.32 -7.72
C ALA A 100 -2.70 18.40 -8.83
N ARG A 101 -3.43 18.32 -9.94
CA ARG A 101 -3.05 17.53 -11.12
C ARG A 101 -1.75 18.03 -11.74
N ALA A 102 -1.56 19.35 -11.87
CA ALA A 102 -0.31 19.95 -12.35
C ALA A 102 0.87 19.55 -11.47
N GLN A 103 0.64 19.43 -10.16
CA GLN A 103 1.62 18.90 -9.21
C GLN A 103 1.65 17.37 -9.13
N LYS A 104 0.99 16.64 -10.05
CA LYS A 104 0.85 15.17 -10.07
C LYS A 104 0.30 14.62 -8.75
N ALA A 105 -0.46 15.37 -7.98
CA ALA A 105 -1.16 14.93 -6.79
C ALA A 105 -2.59 14.49 -7.13
N LEU A 106 -3.10 13.51 -6.39
CA LEU A 106 -4.50 13.10 -6.50
C LEU A 106 -5.37 14.01 -5.65
N TYR A 107 -6.37 14.64 -6.25
CA TYR A 107 -7.36 15.44 -5.55
C TYR A 107 -8.55 14.57 -5.13
N LEU A 108 -8.94 14.62 -3.85
CA LEU A 108 -10.05 13.83 -3.32
C LEU A 108 -10.99 14.70 -2.49
N VAL A 109 -12.28 14.57 -2.79
CA VAL A 109 -13.34 15.25 -2.04
C VAL A 109 -13.80 14.37 -0.88
N ARG A 110 -13.88 14.93 0.32
CA ARG A 110 -14.35 14.27 1.53
C ARG A 110 -15.89 14.36 1.68
N PRO A 111 -16.54 13.41 2.39
CA PRO A 111 -15.95 12.32 3.16
C PRO A 111 -15.43 11.18 2.28
N LEU A 112 -14.32 10.55 2.71
CA LEU A 112 -13.75 9.38 2.07
C LEU A 112 -14.10 8.12 2.88
N GLY A 113 -14.84 7.20 2.27
CA GLY A 113 -15.04 5.89 2.86
C GLY A 113 -13.74 5.09 2.94
N PRO A 114 -13.55 4.23 3.98
CA PRO A 114 -12.31 3.48 4.19
C PRO A 114 -11.84 2.70 2.96
N ARG A 115 -12.74 2.00 2.29
CA ARG A 115 -12.44 1.21 1.08
C ARG A 115 -11.92 2.09 -0.07
N ARG A 116 -12.50 3.27 -0.26
CA ARG A 116 -12.08 4.20 -1.31
C ARG A 116 -10.70 4.77 -1.00
N LEU A 117 -10.48 5.19 0.25
CA LEU A 117 -9.18 5.70 0.71
C LEU A 117 -8.08 4.67 0.48
N LEU A 118 -8.24 3.45 1.02
CA LEU A 118 -7.26 2.37 0.89
C LEU A 118 -6.95 2.03 -0.57
N ARG A 119 -7.98 1.97 -1.43
CA ARG A 119 -7.79 1.72 -2.86
C ARG A 119 -6.93 2.80 -3.53
N MET A 120 -7.16 4.08 -3.19
CA MET A 120 -6.42 5.20 -3.78
C MET A 120 -4.97 5.21 -3.28
N VAL A 121 -4.76 5.09 -1.97
CA VAL A 121 -3.43 5.01 -1.36
C VAL A 121 -2.62 3.86 -1.97
N HIS A 122 -3.21 2.69 -2.03
CA HIS A 122 -2.58 1.51 -2.57
C HIS A 122 -2.18 1.69 -4.05
N ARG A 123 -3.12 2.17 -4.89
CA ARG A 123 -2.86 2.43 -6.31
C ARG A 123 -1.70 3.43 -6.53
N LEU A 124 -1.56 4.43 -5.67
CA LEU A 124 -0.48 5.40 -5.75
C LEU A 124 0.86 4.80 -5.35
N LEU A 125 0.87 3.99 -4.29
CA LEU A 125 2.09 3.36 -3.79
C LEU A 125 2.53 2.18 -4.64
N GLU A 126 1.61 1.43 -5.26
CA GLU A 126 1.96 0.38 -6.23
C GLU A 126 2.79 0.90 -7.41
N LYS A 127 2.44 2.06 -7.93
CA LYS A 127 3.20 2.70 -9.02
C LYS A 127 4.67 3.00 -8.63
N ARG A 128 4.96 3.08 -7.34
CA ARG A 128 6.32 3.26 -6.80
C ARG A 128 7.07 1.95 -6.63
N MET A 129 6.34 0.85 -6.42
CA MET A 129 6.94 -0.49 -6.35
C MET A 129 7.39 -0.99 -7.72
N THR A 130 6.91 -0.36 -8.80
CA THR A 130 7.39 -0.61 -10.15
C THR A 130 8.46 0.44 -10.46
N PRO A 131 9.76 0.10 -10.49
CA PRO A 131 10.74 0.97 -11.12
C PRO A 131 10.25 1.25 -12.54
N ALA A 132 10.62 2.41 -13.11
CA ALA A 132 10.32 2.79 -14.49
C ALA A 132 11.00 1.83 -15.50
N MET A 133 10.66 0.57 -15.44
CA MET A 133 10.84 -0.42 -16.48
C MET A 133 9.47 -0.61 -17.12
N GLY A 134 9.45 -0.39 -18.43
CA GLY A 134 8.23 -0.41 -19.24
C GLY A 134 7.38 -1.66 -19.04
N ILE A 135 6.22 -1.62 -19.62
CA ILE A 135 5.06 -2.52 -19.62
C ILE A 135 5.31 -4.05 -19.39
N GLU A 136 6.54 -4.48 -19.16
CA GLU A 136 6.99 -5.86 -18.92
C GLU A 136 7.17 -6.25 -17.46
N SER A 137 6.56 -5.61 -16.47
CA SER A 137 6.90 -5.80 -15.06
C SER A 137 6.13 -6.89 -14.33
N ARG A 138 5.52 -7.84 -15.02
CA ARG A 138 5.18 -9.13 -14.41
C ARG A 138 6.14 -10.17 -14.95
N ARG A 139 7.22 -10.39 -14.25
CA ARG A 139 8.21 -11.43 -14.60
C ARG A 139 7.55 -12.81 -14.79
N TRP A 140 6.36 -13.02 -14.18
CA TRP A 140 5.62 -14.26 -14.22
C TRP A 140 4.12 -14.03 -14.43
N ARG A 141 3.53 -14.78 -15.37
CA ARG A 141 2.09 -14.81 -15.60
C ARG A 141 1.38 -15.38 -14.38
N ARG A 142 0.23 -14.80 -13.99
CA ARG A 142 -0.60 -15.32 -12.91
C ARG A 142 -1.62 -16.30 -13.47
N LYS A 143 -1.79 -17.40 -12.74
CA LYS A 143 -2.83 -18.39 -12.99
C LYS A 143 -3.91 -18.20 -11.94
N GLU A 144 -5.15 -17.95 -12.36
CA GLU A 144 -6.31 -17.92 -11.44
C GLU A 144 -6.64 -19.35 -11.04
N ILE A 145 -6.96 -19.56 -9.76
CA ILE A 145 -7.32 -20.85 -9.21
C ILE A 145 -8.85 -20.95 -9.23
N ALA A 146 -9.37 -21.87 -10.04
CA ALA A 146 -10.82 -22.09 -10.21
C ALA A 146 -11.47 -22.70 -8.96
N GLU A 147 -10.76 -23.60 -8.28
CA GLU A 147 -11.20 -24.21 -7.04
C GLU A 147 -10.69 -23.44 -5.82
N ARG A 148 -11.54 -23.33 -4.79
CA ARG A 148 -11.17 -22.64 -3.54
C ARG A 148 -10.11 -23.47 -2.79
N PHE A 149 -8.88 -23.12 -3.01
CA PHE A 149 -7.76 -23.74 -2.31
C PHE A 149 -7.48 -22.96 -1.02
N VAL A 150 -7.55 -23.66 0.11
CA VAL A 150 -7.35 -23.06 1.43
C VAL A 150 -5.94 -23.39 1.92
N VAL A 151 -5.25 -22.37 2.37
CA VAL A 151 -3.94 -22.45 3.02
C VAL A 151 -4.01 -21.83 4.41
N LYS A 152 -3.03 -22.12 5.27
CA LYS A 152 -2.87 -21.41 6.53
C LYS A 152 -1.76 -20.37 6.41
N VAL A 153 -2.03 -19.17 6.91
CA VAL A 153 -1.03 -18.10 7.07
C VAL A 153 -0.88 -17.84 8.57
N GLY A 154 0.17 -18.37 9.14
CA GLY A 154 0.23 -18.55 10.60
C GLY A 154 -0.92 -19.46 11.05
N GLU A 155 -1.74 -18.97 11.98
CA GLU A 155 -2.93 -19.70 12.48
C GLU A 155 -4.23 -19.38 11.70
N SER A 156 -4.20 -18.47 10.74
CA SER A 156 -5.40 -18.00 10.06
C SER A 156 -5.60 -18.69 8.71
N PRO A 157 -6.84 -19.17 8.40
CA PRO A 157 -7.14 -19.71 7.08
C PRO A 157 -7.18 -18.59 6.04
N ALA A 158 -6.69 -18.90 4.85
CA ALA A 158 -6.69 -17.99 3.71
C ALA A 158 -7.06 -18.74 2.44
N HIS A 159 -7.83 -18.11 1.55
CA HIS A 159 -8.15 -18.63 0.23
C HIS A 159 -7.13 -18.15 -0.79
N VAL A 160 -6.55 -19.05 -1.55
CA VAL A 160 -5.69 -18.70 -2.67
C VAL A 160 -6.55 -18.21 -3.83
N VAL A 161 -6.26 -17.01 -4.33
CA VAL A 161 -6.99 -16.37 -5.43
C VAL A 161 -6.27 -16.58 -6.76
N ASP A 162 -4.97 -16.37 -6.78
CA ASP A 162 -4.09 -16.64 -7.91
C ASP A 162 -2.67 -16.92 -7.46
N VAL A 163 -1.92 -17.59 -8.32
CA VAL A 163 -0.51 -17.95 -8.12
C VAL A 163 0.33 -17.53 -9.32
N SER A 164 1.63 -17.33 -9.06
CA SER A 164 2.67 -17.16 -10.07
C SER A 164 4.00 -17.69 -9.52
N TYR A 165 5.03 -17.88 -10.33
CA TYR A 165 6.33 -18.32 -9.83
C TYR A 165 6.93 -17.38 -8.76
N GLY A 166 6.62 -16.09 -8.79
CA GLY A 166 7.14 -15.13 -7.82
C GLY A 166 6.26 -14.94 -6.58
N GLY A 167 5.13 -15.64 -6.46
CA GLY A 167 4.24 -15.53 -5.30
C GLY A 167 2.77 -15.77 -5.58
N LEU A 168 1.93 -15.41 -4.64
CA LEU A 168 0.49 -15.68 -4.68
C LEU A 168 -0.34 -14.51 -4.15
N ARG A 169 -1.63 -14.55 -4.46
CA ARG A 169 -2.64 -13.69 -3.87
C ARG A 169 -3.57 -14.51 -2.98
N LEU A 170 -3.76 -14.06 -1.77
CA LEU A 170 -4.63 -14.67 -0.77
C LEU A 170 -5.82 -13.78 -0.47
N GLU A 171 -6.96 -14.36 -0.17
CA GLU A 171 -8.12 -13.72 0.45
C GLU A 171 -8.30 -14.26 1.86
N MET A 172 -8.32 -13.37 2.85
CA MET A 172 -8.51 -13.69 4.26
C MET A 172 -9.72 -12.96 4.79
N GLU A 173 -10.55 -13.64 5.59
CA GLU A 173 -11.74 -13.07 6.23
C GLU A 173 -11.41 -12.63 7.66
N ASN A 174 -12.01 -11.52 8.10
CA ASN A 174 -12.00 -11.02 9.49
C ASN A 174 -10.64 -10.90 10.19
N THR A 175 -9.55 -10.77 9.47
CA THR A 175 -8.27 -10.52 10.09
C THR A 175 -8.05 -9.03 10.26
N LYS A 176 -7.67 -8.62 11.47
CA LYS A 176 -6.93 -7.36 11.64
C LYS A 176 -5.76 -7.43 10.68
N ALA A 177 -5.64 -6.45 9.78
CA ALA A 177 -4.57 -6.41 8.80
C ALA A 177 -3.23 -6.75 9.46
N THR A 178 -2.68 -7.93 9.12
CA THR A 178 -1.35 -8.29 9.63
C THR A 178 -0.35 -7.31 9.03
N PRO A 179 0.54 -6.70 9.84
CA PRO A 179 1.51 -5.76 9.33
C PRO A 179 2.26 -6.36 8.13
N VAL A 180 2.34 -5.61 7.03
CA VAL A 180 2.99 -6.02 5.76
C VAL A 180 4.49 -6.28 5.93
N SER A 181 5.03 -6.01 7.12
CA SER A 181 6.46 -6.00 7.43
C SER A 181 7.04 -7.32 7.93
N ARG A 182 6.24 -8.37 8.10
CA ARG A 182 6.74 -9.65 8.63
C ARG A 182 6.64 -10.77 7.61
N ARG A 183 7.73 -11.54 7.50
CA ARG A 183 7.79 -12.83 6.81
C ARG A 183 6.68 -13.73 7.37
N GLN A 184 5.88 -14.30 6.51
CA GLN A 184 4.77 -15.18 6.86
C GLN A 184 5.08 -16.61 6.43
N ALA A 185 4.77 -17.57 7.30
CA ALA A 185 4.72 -18.98 6.90
C ALA A 185 3.35 -19.24 6.25
N ILE A 186 3.36 -19.82 5.07
CA ILE A 186 2.19 -20.24 4.32
C ILE A 186 2.23 -21.75 4.20
N GLN A 187 1.24 -22.40 4.80
CA GLN A 187 1.17 -23.84 4.91
C GLN A 187 0.13 -24.40 3.95
N LEU A 188 0.59 -25.26 3.05
CA LEU A 188 -0.22 -26.13 2.22
C LEU A 188 -0.11 -27.57 2.72
N PRO A 189 -1.02 -28.48 2.33
CA PRO A 189 -0.83 -29.91 2.58
C PRO A 189 0.50 -30.39 2.00
N GLY A 190 1.42 -30.82 2.87
CA GLY A 190 2.73 -31.33 2.48
C GLY A 190 3.80 -30.30 2.10
N LEU A 191 3.50 -29.00 2.13
CA LEU A 191 4.46 -27.96 1.77
C LEU A 191 4.29 -26.72 2.65
N THR A 192 5.38 -26.25 3.25
CA THR A 192 5.42 -24.94 3.92
C THR A 192 6.41 -24.07 3.20
N PHE A 193 6.00 -22.89 2.81
CA PHE A 193 6.89 -21.89 2.25
C PHE A 193 6.73 -20.55 2.97
N TYR A 194 7.68 -19.69 2.75
CA TYR A 194 7.71 -18.38 3.38
C TYR A 194 7.58 -17.28 2.35
N GLY A 195 6.88 -16.23 2.71
CA GLY A 195 6.71 -15.09 1.84
C GLY A 195 6.54 -13.79 2.59
N TRP A 196 6.73 -12.69 1.86
CA TRP A 196 6.58 -11.35 2.34
C TRP A 196 5.27 -10.77 1.82
N PRO A 197 4.35 -10.35 2.70
CA PRO A 197 3.23 -9.53 2.26
C PRO A 197 3.76 -8.23 1.64
N VAL A 198 3.46 -8.02 0.37
CA VAL A 198 3.94 -6.85 -0.38
C VAL A 198 2.84 -5.81 -0.59
N TRP A 199 1.58 -6.21 -0.44
CA TRP A 199 0.44 -5.31 -0.45
C TRP A 199 -0.79 -5.96 0.17
N ILE A 200 -1.71 -5.11 0.67
CA ILE A 200 -3.02 -5.50 1.20
C ILE A 200 -4.09 -4.68 0.50
N ARG A 201 -5.22 -5.30 0.14
CA ARG A 201 -6.38 -4.64 -0.48
C ARG A 201 -7.68 -5.15 0.11
N PRO A 202 -8.76 -4.36 0.11
CA PRO A 202 -10.09 -4.89 0.35
C PRO A 202 -10.42 -6.01 -0.64
N GLY A 203 -10.90 -7.14 -0.12
CA GLY A 203 -11.31 -8.29 -0.91
C GLY A 203 -12.63 -8.06 -1.67
N ARG A 204 -13.10 -9.09 -2.37
CA ARG A 204 -14.39 -9.03 -3.07
C ARG A 204 -15.57 -9.08 -2.11
N ARG A 205 -15.43 -9.80 -0.98
CA ARG A 205 -16.47 -9.93 0.03
C ARG A 205 -16.36 -8.86 1.08
N GLU A 206 -17.48 -8.50 1.69
CA GLU A 206 -17.49 -7.62 2.85
C GLU A 206 -16.72 -8.28 4.00
N GLY A 207 -15.79 -7.52 4.61
CA GLY A 207 -14.92 -8.05 5.70
C GLY A 207 -13.74 -8.90 5.22
N SER A 208 -13.56 -9.14 3.91
CA SER A 208 -12.38 -9.85 3.40
C SER A 208 -11.28 -8.89 2.95
N TRP A 209 -10.04 -9.38 3.00
CA TRP A 209 -8.85 -8.67 2.56
C TRP A 209 -8.02 -9.53 1.61
N TRP A 210 -7.50 -8.93 0.56
CA TRP A 210 -6.54 -9.55 -0.33
C TRP A 210 -5.13 -9.17 0.05
N TYR A 211 -4.27 -10.17 0.12
CA TYR A 211 -2.85 -10.07 0.38
C TYR A 211 -2.07 -10.51 -0.84
N GLY A 212 -1.20 -9.66 -1.36
CA GLY A 212 -0.18 -10.07 -2.32
C GLY A 212 1.05 -10.52 -1.55
N ILE A 213 1.42 -11.78 -1.71
CA ILE A 213 2.59 -12.39 -1.08
C ILE A 213 3.66 -12.59 -2.15
N ARG A 214 4.86 -12.07 -1.90
CA ARG A 214 6.06 -12.41 -2.66
C ARG A 214 6.76 -13.58 -1.98
N LEU A 215 7.14 -14.59 -2.75
CA LEU A 215 7.88 -15.72 -2.23
C LEU A 215 9.25 -15.27 -1.70
N ASP A 216 9.70 -15.91 -0.63
CA ASP A 216 11.05 -15.80 -0.15
C ASP A 216 11.92 -16.80 -0.94
N GLU A 217 12.73 -16.27 -1.85
CA GLU A 217 13.57 -17.07 -2.75
C GLU A 217 14.90 -17.52 -2.08
N THR A 218 15.06 -17.30 -0.78
CA THR A 218 16.29 -17.67 -0.06
C THR A 218 16.47 -19.16 0.15
N ASP A 219 15.39 -19.93 -0.02
CA ASP A 219 15.41 -21.40 0.07
C ASP A 219 15.15 -22.01 -1.31
N PRO A 220 16.19 -22.59 -1.97
CA PRO A 220 16.07 -23.16 -3.32
C PRO A 220 15.10 -24.34 -3.40
N GLU A 221 15.06 -25.23 -2.40
CA GLU A 221 14.19 -26.42 -2.40
C GLU A 221 12.72 -26.02 -2.35
N THR A 222 12.38 -25.06 -1.49
CA THR A 222 11.03 -24.49 -1.43
C THR A 222 10.68 -23.77 -2.74
N GLY A 223 11.63 -23.12 -3.38
CA GLY A 223 11.45 -22.46 -4.67
C GLY A 223 11.10 -23.42 -5.80
N GLU A 224 11.76 -24.58 -5.87
CA GLU A 224 11.47 -25.62 -6.86
C GLU A 224 10.11 -26.27 -6.62
N ALA A 225 9.81 -26.65 -5.38
CA ALA A 225 8.52 -27.23 -5.01
C ALA A 225 7.36 -26.26 -5.32
N TRP A 226 7.57 -24.97 -5.09
CA TRP A 226 6.59 -23.93 -5.45
C TRP A 226 6.37 -23.83 -6.97
N ARG A 227 7.42 -23.86 -7.78
CA ARG A 227 7.30 -23.83 -9.24
C ARG A 227 6.54 -25.03 -9.76
N ALA A 228 6.87 -26.22 -9.26
CA ALA A 228 6.18 -27.45 -9.62
C ALA A 228 4.68 -27.35 -9.27
N LEU A 229 4.32 -26.82 -8.11
CA LEU A 229 2.93 -26.59 -7.73
C LEU A 229 2.23 -25.60 -8.67
N VAL A 230 2.87 -24.49 -9.03
CA VAL A 230 2.32 -23.50 -9.98
C VAL A 230 2.11 -24.10 -11.36
N ASP A 231 2.92 -25.07 -11.78
CA ASP A 231 2.78 -25.74 -13.07
C ASP A 231 1.61 -26.73 -13.10
N ILE A 232 1.33 -27.38 -11.97
CA ILE A 232 0.21 -28.34 -11.83
C ILE A 232 -1.13 -27.62 -11.73
N VAL A 233 -1.18 -26.47 -11.10
CA VAL A 233 -2.39 -25.64 -10.96
C VAL A 233 -2.69 -24.93 -12.28
N SER A 234 -3.47 -25.57 -13.12
CA SER A 234 -3.88 -25.09 -14.45
C SER A 234 -5.38 -24.86 -14.51
#